data_4e36054c9b5d6764ce55cacf1fd9f0de
#
_entry.id   4e36054c9b5d6764ce55cacf1fd9f0de
#
_cell.length_a   1.000
_cell.length_b   1.000
_cell.length_c   1.000
_cell.angle_alpha   90.00
_cell.angle_beta   90.00
_cell.angle_gamma   90.00
#
_symmetry.space_group_name_H-M   'P 1'
#
loop_
_entity.id
_entity.type
_entity.pdbx_description
1 polymer ?
#
loop_
_entity_poly.entity_id
_entity_poly.type
_entity_poly.pdbx_seq_one_letter_code
_entity_poly.pdbx_strand_id
1 'polypeptide(L)'
;MNPTPVIEVENLTKRYPGRTAISGLSFTVGQGEIVGLLGPNGAGKSTTMRILACYLPASSGTARVAGHDVFTESEEVRRRIGYLPESNPLHLDMRVREYLKFRARLKGLSIGRSRDRVDRVLEQCGLADVSRKVIGQLSKGFRQRVGLADALVHEPDLIILDEPTIGLDPHQIRSVRQLIKDLGKLHTILISTHILPEVEMTCSRVLILHEGRIVAADTPANLQHSISTGDQVIAEIAAPLEQLRHAWEHAPEVEHFDIAPCDGDYFRCALTPRPGVDLRPQVFSLAKENNWRLRELTHGRHSLEEIFVHLTRKDREETL
;
A
#
# COMPACT_ATOMS: atom_id res chain seq x y z
N MET A 1 -21.56 14.65 -11.81
CA MET A 1 -20.24 14.98 -12.40
C MET A 1 -19.22 14.17 -11.61
N ASN A 2 -18.45 13.30 -12.26
CA ASN A 2 -17.35 12.65 -11.57
C ASN A 2 -16.37 13.74 -11.12
N PRO A 3 -15.91 13.73 -9.86
CA PRO A 3 -14.94 14.72 -9.39
C PRO A 3 -13.69 14.64 -10.27
N THR A 4 -13.16 15.81 -10.63
CA THR A 4 -11.92 15.91 -11.42
C THR A 4 -10.80 15.19 -10.65
N PRO A 5 -10.10 14.23 -11.24
CA PRO A 5 -9.04 13.51 -10.55
C PRO A 5 -7.88 14.45 -10.21
N VAL A 6 -7.25 14.20 -9.05
CA VAL A 6 -6.05 14.94 -8.60
C VAL A 6 -4.80 14.43 -9.30
N ILE A 7 -4.75 13.15 -9.66
CA ILE A 7 -3.69 12.56 -10.49
C ILE A 7 -4.35 11.92 -11.71
N GLU A 8 -3.80 12.19 -12.87
CA GLU A 8 -4.13 11.53 -14.15
C GLU A 8 -2.84 11.07 -14.82
N VAL A 9 -2.73 9.79 -15.08
CA VAL A 9 -1.57 9.18 -15.74
C VAL A 9 -2.07 8.37 -16.94
N GLU A 10 -1.49 8.63 -18.12
CA GLU A 10 -1.85 7.97 -19.38
C GLU A 10 -0.61 7.45 -20.08
N ASN A 11 -0.56 6.12 -20.27
CA ASN A 11 0.48 5.40 -21.01
C ASN A 11 1.91 5.78 -20.58
N LEU A 12 2.11 6.10 -19.30
CA LEU A 12 3.38 6.59 -18.77
C LEU A 12 4.46 5.51 -18.88
N THR A 13 5.57 5.84 -19.52
CA THR A 13 6.70 4.92 -19.72
C THR A 13 8.00 5.58 -19.30
N LYS A 14 8.85 4.82 -18.60
CA LYS A 14 10.22 5.22 -18.28
C LYS A 14 11.21 4.15 -18.64
N ARG A 15 12.14 4.51 -19.53
CA ARG A 15 13.25 3.65 -19.97
C ARG A 15 14.57 4.22 -19.46
N TYR A 16 15.41 3.34 -18.98
CA TYR A 16 16.83 3.60 -18.67
C TYR A 16 17.69 2.76 -19.64
N PRO A 17 18.98 3.06 -19.81
CA PRO A 17 19.86 2.21 -20.59
C PRO A 17 19.79 0.76 -20.10
N GLY A 18 19.41 -0.17 -21.01
CA GLY A 18 19.28 -1.60 -20.72
C GLY A 18 18.07 -2.06 -19.91
N ARG A 19 17.14 -1.13 -19.48
CA ARG A 19 16.00 -1.52 -18.64
C ARG A 19 14.80 -0.59 -18.81
N THR A 20 13.61 -1.15 -18.92
CA THR A 20 12.36 -0.42 -18.80
C THR A 20 11.88 -0.51 -17.34
N ALA A 21 11.75 0.64 -16.67
CA ALA A 21 11.33 0.69 -15.27
C ALA A 21 9.81 0.85 -15.13
N ILE A 22 9.16 1.49 -16.11
CA ILE A 22 7.70 1.68 -16.19
C ILE A 22 7.31 1.47 -17.66
N SER A 23 6.22 0.74 -17.89
CA SER A 23 5.74 0.39 -19.25
C SER A 23 4.23 0.63 -19.35
N GLY A 24 3.83 1.76 -19.94
CA GLY A 24 2.44 2.06 -20.27
C GLY A 24 1.50 2.17 -19.06
N LEU A 25 1.95 2.77 -17.94
CA LEU A 25 1.08 2.96 -16.77
C LEU A 25 -0.05 3.93 -17.09
N SER A 26 -1.28 3.55 -16.73
CA SER A 26 -2.47 4.41 -16.80
C SER A 26 -3.30 4.23 -15.55
N PHE A 27 -3.54 5.32 -14.81
CA PHE A 27 -4.38 5.34 -13.62
C PHE A 27 -4.78 6.76 -13.25
N THR A 28 -5.79 6.87 -12.40
CA THR A 28 -6.25 8.14 -11.84
C THR A 28 -6.32 8.05 -10.32
N VAL A 29 -6.22 9.20 -9.63
CA VAL A 29 -6.47 9.33 -8.19
C VAL A 29 -7.46 10.46 -7.97
N GLY A 30 -8.59 10.14 -7.32
CA GLY A 30 -9.64 11.10 -6.97
C GLY A 30 -9.27 11.96 -5.76
N GLN A 31 -9.97 13.08 -5.61
CA GLN A 31 -9.79 13.95 -4.45
C GLN A 31 -10.21 13.23 -3.16
N GLY A 32 -9.38 13.35 -2.10
CA GLY A 32 -9.65 12.74 -0.79
C GLY A 32 -9.37 11.23 -0.72
N GLU A 33 -8.89 10.60 -1.81
CA GLU A 33 -8.48 9.20 -1.76
C GLU A 33 -7.11 9.03 -1.09
N ILE A 34 -6.94 7.92 -0.37
CA ILE A 34 -5.63 7.38 0.01
C ILE A 34 -5.37 6.18 -0.90
N VAL A 35 -4.51 6.35 -1.90
CA VAL A 35 -4.18 5.29 -2.87
C VAL A 35 -2.82 4.71 -2.57
N GLY A 36 -2.77 3.36 -2.44
CA GLY A 36 -1.53 2.60 -2.26
C GLY A 36 -0.97 2.12 -3.60
N LEU A 37 0.29 2.42 -3.88
CA LEU A 37 1.06 1.81 -4.96
C LEU A 37 1.90 0.67 -4.40
N LEU A 38 1.39 -0.55 -4.50
CA LEU A 38 1.95 -1.76 -3.95
C LEU A 38 2.79 -2.51 -4.98
N GLY A 39 3.91 -3.09 -4.58
CA GLY A 39 4.71 -3.92 -5.48
C GLY A 39 6.08 -4.27 -4.89
N PRO A 40 6.79 -5.27 -5.46
CA PRO A 40 8.12 -5.65 -5.01
C PRO A 40 9.15 -4.54 -5.28
N ASN A 41 10.35 -4.73 -4.74
CA ASN A 41 11.46 -3.84 -5.08
C ASN A 41 11.79 -3.96 -6.57
N GLY A 42 11.97 -2.80 -7.23
CA GLY A 42 12.20 -2.74 -8.67
C GLY A 42 10.95 -2.74 -9.56
N ALA A 43 9.73 -2.86 -9.00
CA ALA A 43 8.48 -2.82 -9.76
C ALA A 43 8.17 -1.49 -10.45
N GLY A 44 8.89 -0.41 -10.11
CA GLY A 44 8.69 0.92 -10.70
C GLY A 44 8.03 1.96 -9.77
N LYS A 45 7.69 1.60 -8.52
CA LYS A 45 7.00 2.48 -7.55
C LYS A 45 7.69 3.84 -7.40
N SER A 46 8.94 3.85 -6.89
CA SER A 46 9.68 5.10 -6.66
C SER A 46 9.96 5.87 -7.95
N THR A 47 10.08 5.18 -9.10
CA THR A 47 10.19 5.84 -10.41
C THR A 47 8.92 6.61 -10.74
N THR A 48 7.74 5.99 -10.54
CA THR A 48 6.44 6.63 -10.74
C THR A 48 6.28 7.84 -9.80
N MET A 49 6.59 7.67 -8.50
CA MET A 49 6.53 8.77 -7.52
C MET A 49 7.42 9.96 -7.91
N ARG A 50 8.65 9.69 -8.35
CA ARG A 50 9.60 10.74 -8.79
C ARG A 50 9.15 11.46 -10.05
N ILE A 51 8.47 10.79 -10.98
CA ILE A 51 7.89 11.44 -12.16
C ILE A 51 6.75 12.37 -11.74
N LEU A 52 5.80 11.88 -10.94
CA LEU A 52 4.69 12.69 -10.44
C LEU A 52 5.15 13.88 -9.58
N ALA A 53 6.27 13.72 -8.85
CA ALA A 53 6.88 14.79 -8.07
C ALA A 53 7.80 15.71 -8.90
N CYS A 54 7.84 15.57 -10.22
CA CYS A 54 8.67 16.38 -11.14
C CYS A 54 10.18 16.29 -10.88
N TYR A 55 10.67 15.18 -10.29
CA TYR A 55 12.12 14.93 -10.10
C TYR A 55 12.72 14.17 -11.28
N LEU A 56 11.92 13.50 -12.09
CA LEU A 56 12.36 12.65 -13.16
C LEU A 56 11.44 12.80 -14.36
N PRO A 57 11.94 13.06 -15.59
CA PRO A 57 11.12 13.07 -16.79
C PRO A 57 10.76 11.63 -17.20
N ALA A 58 9.55 11.45 -17.73
CA ALA A 58 9.17 10.21 -18.41
C ALA A 58 9.88 10.08 -19.78
N SER A 59 9.86 8.88 -20.33
CA SER A 59 10.32 8.64 -21.72
C SER A 59 9.19 8.84 -22.73
N SER A 60 7.94 8.54 -22.34
CA SER A 60 6.72 8.77 -23.12
C SER A 60 5.47 8.69 -22.24
N GLY A 61 4.31 9.05 -22.77
CA GLY A 61 3.05 9.14 -22.04
C GLY A 61 2.89 10.50 -21.36
N THR A 62 1.79 10.70 -20.67
CA THR A 62 1.44 11.94 -19.98
C THR A 62 1.13 11.70 -18.51
N ALA A 63 1.38 12.72 -17.67
CA ALA A 63 0.96 12.73 -16.29
C ALA A 63 0.55 14.14 -15.89
N ARG A 64 -0.60 14.26 -15.22
CA ARG A 64 -1.10 15.51 -14.67
C ARG A 64 -1.33 15.38 -13.16
N VAL A 65 -1.03 16.45 -12.45
CA VAL A 65 -1.26 16.55 -11.00
C VAL A 65 -1.96 17.88 -10.72
N ALA A 66 -3.09 17.80 -10.04
CA ALA A 66 -3.96 18.95 -9.74
C ALA A 66 -4.29 19.78 -11.01
N GLY A 67 -4.49 19.08 -12.15
CA GLY A 67 -4.81 19.68 -13.46
C GLY A 67 -3.59 20.17 -14.27
N HIS A 68 -2.37 20.15 -13.70
CA HIS A 68 -1.14 20.64 -14.33
C HIS A 68 -0.29 19.49 -14.87
N ASP A 69 0.27 19.68 -16.07
CA ASP A 69 1.18 18.70 -16.68
C ASP A 69 2.53 18.70 -15.97
N VAL A 70 3.00 17.50 -15.56
CA VAL A 70 4.22 17.35 -14.75
C VAL A 70 5.51 17.72 -15.50
N PHE A 71 5.48 17.84 -16.84
CA PHE A 71 6.65 18.18 -17.66
C PHE A 71 6.69 19.67 -18.02
N THR A 72 5.57 20.18 -18.53
CA THR A 72 5.49 21.56 -19.03
C THR A 72 5.15 22.56 -17.95
N GLU A 73 4.42 22.15 -16.90
CA GLU A 73 3.96 23.00 -15.79
C GLU A 73 4.55 22.55 -14.44
N SER A 74 5.76 22.00 -14.44
CA SER A 74 6.38 21.37 -13.27
C SER A 74 6.49 22.27 -12.03
N GLU A 75 6.54 23.60 -12.20
CA GLU A 75 6.59 24.54 -11.10
C GLU A 75 5.22 24.63 -10.39
N GLU A 76 4.13 24.68 -11.15
CA GLU A 76 2.77 24.66 -10.61
C GLU A 76 2.46 23.35 -9.90
N VAL A 77 2.89 22.22 -10.47
CA VAL A 77 2.79 20.92 -9.79
C VAL A 77 3.53 20.93 -8.46
N ARG A 78 4.80 21.38 -8.43
CA ARG A 78 5.60 21.41 -7.18
C ARG A 78 5.04 22.33 -6.10
N ARG A 79 4.28 23.34 -6.44
CA ARG A 79 3.57 24.21 -5.49
C ARG A 79 2.38 23.49 -4.83
N ARG A 80 1.80 22.48 -5.51
CA ARG A 80 0.57 21.79 -5.10
C ARG A 80 0.82 20.42 -4.47
N ILE A 81 2.07 19.93 -4.50
CA ILE A 81 2.42 18.64 -3.95
C ILE A 81 3.30 18.74 -2.71
N GLY A 82 3.04 17.89 -1.73
CA GLY A 82 3.99 17.51 -0.68
C GLY A 82 4.66 16.19 -1.04
N TYR A 83 5.97 16.13 -1.08
CA TYR A 83 6.68 14.90 -1.41
C TYR A 83 7.64 14.50 -0.30
N LEU A 84 7.47 13.27 0.20
CA LEU A 84 8.39 12.60 1.11
C LEU A 84 9.08 11.47 0.34
N PRO A 85 10.36 11.60 -0.02
CA PRO A 85 11.11 10.51 -0.65
C PRO A 85 11.50 9.44 0.37
N GLU A 86 11.79 8.23 -0.09
CA GLU A 86 12.28 7.10 0.73
C GLU A 86 13.50 7.50 1.60
N SER A 87 14.50 8.16 1.00
CA SER A 87 15.60 8.80 1.72
C SER A 87 15.26 10.25 2.03
N ASN A 88 14.83 10.51 3.24
CA ASN A 88 14.41 11.83 3.68
C ASN A 88 15.61 12.80 3.83
N PRO A 89 15.80 13.79 2.92
CA PRO A 89 16.99 14.67 2.89
C PRO A 89 16.85 15.84 3.87
N LEU A 90 16.95 15.57 5.16
CA LEU A 90 16.86 16.59 6.21
C LEU A 90 18.22 17.28 6.48
N HIS A 91 18.18 18.56 6.83
CA HIS A 91 19.34 19.28 7.36
C HIS A 91 19.56 18.89 8.82
N LEU A 92 20.46 17.94 9.06
CA LEU A 92 20.63 17.31 10.38
C LEU A 92 21.19 18.25 11.45
N ASP A 93 21.84 19.34 11.08
CA ASP A 93 22.40 20.40 11.92
C ASP A 93 21.37 21.45 12.36
N MET A 94 20.23 21.52 11.68
CA MET A 94 19.17 22.46 12.01
C MET A 94 18.26 21.95 13.12
N ARG A 95 17.63 22.88 13.86
CA ARG A 95 16.51 22.55 14.76
C ARG A 95 15.23 22.32 13.96
N VAL A 96 14.35 21.44 14.44
CA VAL A 96 13.09 21.08 13.74
C VAL A 96 12.30 22.32 13.31
N ARG A 97 12.02 23.23 14.23
CA ARG A 97 11.26 24.46 13.95
C ARG A 97 11.95 25.38 12.96
N GLU A 98 13.26 25.50 13.05
CA GLU A 98 14.06 26.34 12.14
C GLU A 98 14.05 25.78 10.72
N TYR A 99 14.23 24.45 10.60
CA TYR A 99 14.14 23.75 9.34
C TYR A 99 12.78 23.92 8.69
N LEU A 100 11.67 23.69 9.42
CA LEU A 100 10.33 23.84 8.88
C LEU A 100 10.02 25.28 8.45
N LYS A 101 10.49 26.31 9.20
CA LYS A 101 10.38 27.71 8.78
C LYS A 101 11.16 27.99 7.50
N PHE A 102 12.37 27.48 7.40
CA PHE A 102 13.19 27.59 6.20
C PHE A 102 12.49 26.98 4.99
N ARG A 103 11.98 25.74 5.15
CA ARG A 103 11.25 25.02 4.09
C ARG A 103 9.96 25.73 3.68
N ALA A 104 9.18 26.21 4.64
CA ALA A 104 7.97 26.99 4.37
C ALA A 104 8.25 28.24 3.51
N ARG A 105 9.36 28.93 3.81
CA ARG A 105 9.77 30.11 3.03
C ARG A 105 10.25 29.76 1.64
N LEU A 106 11.01 28.66 1.48
CA LEU A 106 11.42 28.16 0.16
C LEU A 106 10.20 27.79 -0.72
N LYS A 107 9.11 27.37 -0.10
CA LYS A 107 7.84 27.08 -0.77
C LYS A 107 6.94 28.30 -0.96
N GLY A 108 7.49 29.51 -0.75
CA GLY A 108 6.83 30.80 -1.07
C GLY A 108 5.90 31.35 0.00
N LEU A 109 5.85 30.78 1.23
CA LEU A 109 5.03 31.34 2.30
C LEU A 109 5.64 32.65 2.85
N SER A 110 4.79 33.65 3.11
CA SER A 110 5.19 34.87 3.81
C SER A 110 5.64 34.55 5.25
N ILE A 111 6.39 35.46 5.89
CA ILE A 111 6.93 35.28 7.24
C ILE A 111 5.82 34.96 8.26
N GLY A 112 4.71 35.71 8.25
CA GLY A 112 3.59 35.51 9.16
C GLY A 112 2.92 34.14 8.93
N ARG A 113 2.54 33.86 7.68
CA ARG A 113 1.89 32.59 7.30
C ARG A 113 2.80 31.38 7.57
N SER A 114 4.11 31.51 7.34
CA SER A 114 5.09 30.47 7.65
C SER A 114 5.12 30.10 9.15
N ARG A 115 4.98 31.11 10.05
CA ARG A 115 4.95 30.86 11.49
C ARG A 115 3.72 30.06 11.90
N ASP A 116 2.55 30.47 11.46
CA ASP A 116 1.28 29.83 11.79
C ASP A 116 1.21 28.41 11.23
N ARG A 117 1.70 28.22 9.99
CA ARG A 117 1.75 26.88 9.36
C ARG A 117 2.72 25.93 10.06
N VAL A 118 3.90 26.43 10.45
CA VAL A 118 4.87 25.61 11.18
C VAL A 118 4.30 25.18 12.54
N ASP A 119 3.60 26.04 13.27
CA ASP A 119 2.97 25.65 14.54
C ASP A 119 1.94 24.55 14.32
N ARG A 120 1.07 24.68 13.32
CA ARG A 120 0.06 23.66 12.98
C ARG A 120 0.70 22.31 12.58
N VAL A 121 1.69 22.27 11.69
CA VAL A 121 2.29 21.00 11.27
C VAL A 121 3.11 20.34 12.38
N LEU A 122 3.68 21.13 13.30
CA LEU A 122 4.33 20.59 14.50
C LEU A 122 3.35 19.84 15.39
N GLU A 123 2.15 20.37 15.57
CA GLU A 123 1.06 19.71 16.32
C GLU A 123 0.55 18.48 15.55
N GLN A 124 0.19 18.63 14.28
CA GLN A 124 -0.35 17.56 13.44
C GLN A 124 0.60 16.35 13.37
N CYS A 125 1.91 16.59 13.27
CA CYS A 125 2.91 15.52 13.17
C CYS A 125 3.44 15.04 14.53
N GLY A 126 2.93 15.56 15.65
CA GLY A 126 3.39 15.20 17.00
C GLY A 126 4.86 15.57 17.27
N LEU A 127 5.28 16.76 16.83
CA LEU A 127 6.63 17.28 16.92
C LEU A 127 6.79 18.44 17.91
N ALA A 128 5.73 18.84 18.61
CA ALA A 128 5.71 20.01 19.50
C ALA A 128 6.83 19.94 20.54
N ASP A 129 6.96 18.81 21.25
CA ASP A 129 7.94 18.60 22.32
C ASP A 129 9.40 18.56 21.84
N VAL A 130 9.60 18.22 20.57
CA VAL A 130 10.95 18.12 19.95
C VAL A 130 11.26 19.29 19.03
N SER A 131 10.38 20.28 18.92
CA SER A 131 10.48 21.39 17.97
C SER A 131 11.76 22.23 18.08
N ARG A 132 12.39 22.24 19.26
CA ARG A 132 13.64 22.94 19.54
C ARG A 132 14.89 22.05 19.46
N LYS A 133 14.71 20.72 19.33
CA LYS A 133 15.83 19.77 19.21
C LYS A 133 16.47 19.83 17.83
N VAL A 134 17.76 19.52 17.76
CA VAL A 134 18.49 19.36 16.51
C VAL A 134 18.01 18.06 15.82
N ILE A 135 17.76 18.12 14.52
CA ILE A 135 17.18 16.99 13.74
C ILE A 135 18.09 15.76 13.82
N GLY A 136 19.41 15.95 13.78
CA GLY A 136 20.38 14.85 13.89
C GLY A 136 20.31 14.07 15.20
N GLN A 137 19.77 14.65 16.28
CA GLN A 137 19.62 14.02 17.60
C GLN A 137 18.29 13.24 17.73
N LEU A 138 17.42 13.30 16.72
CA LEU A 138 16.13 12.63 16.74
C LEU A 138 16.24 11.16 16.32
N SER A 139 15.33 10.31 16.85
CA SER A 139 15.15 8.95 16.35
C SER A 139 14.73 8.96 14.88
N LYS A 140 14.88 7.83 14.18
CA LYS A 140 14.46 7.68 12.78
C LYS A 140 12.97 8.02 12.61
N GLY A 141 12.09 7.56 13.54
CA GLY A 141 10.66 7.85 13.51
C GLY A 141 10.35 9.34 13.65
N PHE A 142 11.03 10.06 14.53
CA PHE A 142 10.87 11.52 14.61
C PHE A 142 11.39 12.23 13.36
N ARG A 143 12.51 11.81 12.77
CA ARG A 143 12.99 12.35 11.51
C ARG A 143 11.99 12.12 10.37
N GLN A 144 11.35 10.96 10.35
CA GLN A 144 10.28 10.67 9.37
C GLN A 144 9.09 11.61 9.53
N ARG A 145 8.66 11.89 10.76
CA ARG A 145 7.61 12.88 11.05
C ARG A 145 8.01 14.31 10.67
N VAL A 146 9.30 14.67 10.80
CA VAL A 146 9.80 15.97 10.30
C VAL A 146 9.69 16.06 8.78
N GLY A 147 9.98 14.98 8.05
CA GLY A 147 9.77 14.92 6.60
C GLY A 147 8.31 15.02 6.20
N LEU A 148 7.40 14.37 6.93
CA LEU A 148 5.95 14.55 6.73
C LEU A 148 5.52 15.99 6.99
N ALA A 149 6.02 16.63 8.06
CA ALA A 149 5.74 18.03 8.36
C ALA A 149 6.26 18.98 7.26
N ASP A 150 7.43 18.70 6.69
CA ASP A 150 7.95 19.43 5.53
C ASP A 150 7.05 19.28 4.30
N ALA A 151 6.57 18.06 4.02
CA ALA A 151 5.65 17.81 2.93
C ALA A 151 4.33 18.60 3.08
N LEU A 152 3.87 18.83 4.32
CA LEU A 152 2.59 19.45 4.66
C LEU A 152 2.64 20.98 4.82
N VAL A 153 3.80 21.56 5.05
CA VAL A 153 3.94 22.94 5.55
C VAL A 153 3.29 24.01 4.66
N HIS A 154 3.17 23.76 3.36
CA HIS A 154 2.62 24.69 2.37
C HIS A 154 1.17 24.39 1.95
N GLU A 155 0.47 23.48 2.64
CA GLU A 155 -0.92 23.09 2.36
C GLU A 155 -1.09 22.48 0.96
N PRO A 156 -0.43 21.36 0.64
CA PRO A 156 -0.51 20.77 -0.70
C PRO A 156 -1.89 20.15 -0.98
N ASP A 157 -2.29 20.12 -2.25
CA ASP A 157 -3.48 19.41 -2.72
C ASP A 157 -3.28 17.89 -2.71
N LEU A 158 -2.04 17.45 -2.91
CA LEU A 158 -1.62 16.05 -2.97
C LEU A 158 -0.37 15.81 -2.12
N ILE A 159 -0.39 14.72 -1.36
CA ILE A 159 0.78 14.23 -0.60
C ILE A 159 1.27 12.94 -1.25
N ILE A 160 2.52 12.91 -1.67
CA ILE A 160 3.20 11.73 -2.23
C ILE A 160 4.19 11.22 -1.19
N LEU A 161 4.04 9.95 -0.77
CA LEU A 161 4.84 9.30 0.27
C LEU A 161 5.53 8.07 -0.30
N ASP A 162 6.85 8.11 -0.46
CA ASP A 162 7.64 7.00 -0.99
C ASP A 162 8.21 6.18 0.17
N GLU A 163 7.65 4.98 0.41
CA GLU A 163 8.04 4.03 1.48
C GLU A 163 8.14 4.70 2.89
N PRO A 164 7.08 5.37 3.38
CA PRO A 164 7.18 6.25 4.56
C PRO A 164 7.45 5.52 5.89
N THR A 165 7.37 4.21 5.93
CA THR A 165 7.54 3.37 7.12
C THR A 165 8.82 2.55 7.10
N ILE A 166 9.62 2.66 6.02
CA ILE A 166 10.82 1.83 5.84
C ILE A 166 11.82 1.97 6.98
N GLY A 167 12.20 0.83 7.58
CA GLY A 167 13.21 0.76 8.63
C GLY A 167 12.80 1.43 9.95
N LEU A 168 11.52 1.59 10.19
CA LEU A 168 10.93 1.94 11.47
C LEU A 168 10.61 0.67 12.28
N ASP A 169 10.60 0.78 13.60
CA ASP A 169 10.12 -0.30 14.46
C ASP A 169 8.58 -0.42 14.43
N PRO A 170 7.99 -1.55 14.87
CA PRO A 170 6.54 -1.79 14.79
C PRO A 170 5.69 -0.73 15.50
N HIS A 171 6.19 -0.11 16.57
CA HIS A 171 5.47 0.95 17.29
C HIS A 171 5.47 2.25 16.48
N GLN A 172 6.61 2.59 15.90
CA GLN A 172 6.75 3.76 15.02
C GLN A 172 5.93 3.61 13.75
N ILE A 173 5.91 2.41 13.12
CA ILE A 173 5.06 2.10 11.97
C ILE A 173 3.59 2.39 12.28
N ARG A 174 3.06 1.86 13.39
CA ARG A 174 1.67 2.12 13.81
C ARG A 174 1.39 3.61 13.98
N SER A 175 2.33 4.33 14.56
CA SER A 175 2.19 5.76 14.81
C SER A 175 2.22 6.60 13.53
N VAL A 176 3.11 6.30 12.58
CA VAL A 176 3.17 6.96 11.26
C VAL A 176 1.93 6.62 10.43
N ARG A 177 1.49 5.37 10.46
CA ARG A 177 0.26 4.94 9.78
C ARG A 177 -0.98 5.68 10.29
N GLN A 178 -1.13 5.82 11.62
CA GLN A 178 -2.23 6.60 12.18
C GLN A 178 -2.17 8.06 11.73
N LEU A 179 -0.98 8.66 11.71
CA LEU A 179 -0.79 10.02 11.20
C LEU A 179 -1.22 10.13 9.73
N ILE A 180 -0.83 9.19 8.86
CA ILE A 180 -1.24 9.18 7.44
C ILE A 180 -2.76 9.08 7.30
N LYS A 181 -3.43 8.24 8.10
CA LYS A 181 -4.90 8.15 8.12
C LYS A 181 -5.56 9.48 8.50
N ASP A 182 -5.03 10.15 9.52
CA ASP A 182 -5.58 11.43 9.97
C ASP A 182 -5.37 12.53 8.92
N LEU A 183 -4.23 12.53 8.23
CA LEU A 183 -3.96 13.41 7.10
C LEU A 183 -4.86 13.13 5.90
N GLY A 184 -5.19 11.87 5.64
CA GLY A 184 -6.07 11.47 4.54
C GLY A 184 -7.52 11.96 4.68
N LYS A 185 -7.94 12.37 5.87
CA LYS A 185 -9.24 13.04 6.07
C LYS A 185 -9.30 14.45 5.46
N LEU A 186 -8.13 15.06 5.22
CA LEU A 186 -7.99 16.43 4.77
C LEU A 186 -7.28 16.57 3.41
N HIS A 187 -6.50 15.55 3.03
CA HIS A 187 -5.65 15.58 1.84
C HIS A 187 -5.83 14.32 1.00
N THR A 188 -5.58 14.45 -0.30
CA THR A 188 -5.36 13.30 -1.19
C THR A 188 -3.96 12.75 -0.96
N ILE A 189 -3.80 11.43 -0.85
CA ILE A 189 -2.51 10.81 -0.56
C ILE A 189 -2.23 9.68 -1.56
N LEU A 190 -1.04 9.70 -2.14
CA LEU A 190 -0.46 8.57 -2.87
C LEU A 190 0.73 8.02 -2.08
N ILE A 191 0.66 6.75 -1.67
CA ILE A 191 1.69 6.11 -0.86
C ILE A 191 2.27 4.91 -1.60
N SER A 192 3.59 4.78 -1.67
CA SER A 192 4.24 3.54 -2.11
C SER A 192 4.60 2.68 -0.91
N THR A 193 4.43 1.38 -1.05
CA THR A 193 4.91 0.39 -0.08
C THR A 193 5.06 -0.98 -0.73
N HIS A 194 5.88 -1.83 -0.13
CA HIS A 194 5.96 -3.26 -0.45
C HIS A 194 5.30 -4.12 0.65
N ILE A 195 4.71 -3.48 1.67
CA ILE A 195 4.14 -4.12 2.86
C ILE A 195 2.62 -4.13 2.75
N LEU A 196 2.05 -5.28 2.47
CA LEU A 196 0.60 -5.49 2.27
C LEU A 196 -0.29 -5.05 3.44
N PRO A 197 0.01 -5.42 4.71
CA PRO A 197 -0.78 -4.96 5.85
C PRO A 197 -0.85 -3.43 5.99
N GLU A 198 0.12 -2.69 5.45
CA GLU A 198 0.06 -1.22 5.47
C GLU A 198 -1.01 -0.69 4.54
N VAL A 199 -1.12 -1.30 3.36
CA VAL A 199 -2.10 -0.91 2.35
C VAL A 199 -3.51 -1.25 2.82
N GLU A 200 -3.73 -2.47 3.32
CA GLU A 200 -5.02 -2.93 3.84
C GLU A 200 -5.56 -2.01 4.93
N MET A 201 -4.69 -1.58 5.84
CA MET A 201 -5.08 -0.78 6.99
C MET A 201 -5.19 0.72 6.70
N THR A 202 -4.63 1.21 5.59
CA THR A 202 -4.47 2.66 5.38
C THR A 202 -5.14 3.16 4.11
N CYS A 203 -5.14 2.37 3.04
CA CYS A 203 -5.56 2.82 1.72
C CYS A 203 -7.03 2.50 1.44
N SER A 204 -7.71 3.41 0.76
CA SER A 204 -9.06 3.19 0.24
C SER A 204 -9.03 2.38 -1.06
N ARG A 205 -7.95 2.50 -1.83
CA ARG A 205 -7.72 1.79 -3.09
C ARG A 205 -6.25 1.45 -3.26
N VAL A 206 -5.98 0.36 -3.97
CA VAL A 206 -4.64 -0.19 -4.22
C VAL A 206 -4.42 -0.36 -5.70
N LEU A 207 -3.24 0.04 -6.16
CA LEU A 207 -2.69 -0.25 -7.48
C LEU A 207 -1.54 -1.23 -7.28
N ILE A 208 -1.67 -2.47 -7.75
CA ILE A 208 -0.61 -3.47 -7.68
C ILE A 208 0.29 -3.30 -8.91
N LEU A 209 1.56 -3.00 -8.64
CA LEU A 209 2.58 -2.78 -9.66
C LEU A 209 3.53 -3.97 -9.74
N HIS A 210 3.67 -4.56 -10.91
CA HIS A 210 4.62 -5.63 -11.21
C HIS A 210 5.32 -5.35 -12.53
N GLU A 211 6.65 -5.50 -12.59
CA GLU A 211 7.49 -5.28 -13.77
C GLU A 211 7.18 -4.00 -14.59
N GLY A 212 6.88 -2.92 -13.87
CA GLY A 212 6.56 -1.61 -14.45
C GLY A 212 5.14 -1.47 -15.00
N ARG A 213 4.22 -2.40 -14.72
CA ARG A 213 2.83 -2.39 -15.15
C ARG A 213 1.89 -2.48 -13.97
N ILE A 214 0.68 -1.94 -14.09
CA ILE A 214 -0.39 -2.18 -13.13
C ILE A 214 -1.07 -3.49 -13.51
N VAL A 215 -1.00 -4.48 -12.61
CA VAL A 215 -1.61 -5.81 -12.80
C VAL A 215 -2.98 -5.93 -12.12
N ALA A 216 -3.27 -5.08 -11.13
CA ALA A 216 -4.58 -4.98 -10.52
C ALA A 216 -4.80 -3.60 -9.89
N ALA A 217 -6.06 -3.14 -9.85
CA ALA A 217 -6.44 -1.85 -9.28
C ALA A 217 -7.86 -1.93 -8.71
N ASP A 218 -8.00 -2.00 -7.38
CA ASP A 218 -9.31 -2.03 -6.69
C ASP A 218 -9.15 -1.67 -5.20
N THR A 219 -10.25 -1.70 -4.45
CA THR A 219 -10.21 -1.64 -2.98
C THR A 219 -9.52 -2.89 -2.41
N PRO A 220 -8.86 -2.81 -1.23
CA PRO A 220 -8.29 -3.98 -0.59
C PRO A 220 -9.30 -5.13 -0.44
N ALA A 221 -10.53 -4.83 -0.06
CA ALA A 221 -11.60 -5.81 0.10
C ALA A 221 -11.96 -6.51 -1.22
N ASN A 222 -12.13 -5.74 -2.30
CA ASN A 222 -12.45 -6.32 -3.61
C ASN A 222 -11.31 -7.17 -4.16
N LEU A 223 -10.04 -6.75 -3.96
CA LEU A 223 -8.89 -7.56 -4.35
C LEU A 223 -8.86 -8.90 -3.61
N GLN A 224 -9.22 -8.92 -2.32
CA GLN A 224 -9.36 -10.16 -1.57
C GLN A 224 -10.49 -11.06 -2.13
N HIS A 225 -11.59 -10.46 -2.59
CA HIS A 225 -12.70 -11.21 -3.18
C HIS A 225 -12.48 -11.65 -4.63
N SER A 226 -11.78 -10.84 -5.46
CA SER A 226 -11.66 -11.12 -6.90
C SER A 226 -10.74 -12.32 -7.24
N ILE A 227 -9.87 -12.71 -6.32
CA ILE A 227 -9.01 -13.91 -6.45
C ILE A 227 -9.58 -15.07 -5.64
N SER A 228 -10.60 -14.83 -4.87
CA SER A 228 -11.46 -15.86 -4.30
C SER A 228 -12.25 -16.56 -5.42
N THR A 229 -11.53 -17.21 -6.32
CA THR A 229 -12.07 -18.41 -6.97
C THR A 229 -12.11 -19.50 -5.89
N GLY A 230 -13.11 -19.36 -5.01
CA GLY A 230 -13.37 -20.26 -3.90
C GLY A 230 -12.96 -19.70 -2.53
N ASP A 231 -13.96 -19.26 -1.76
CA ASP A 231 -13.82 -19.15 -0.32
C ASP A 231 -13.26 -20.48 0.21
N GLN A 232 -11.97 -20.52 0.58
CA GLN A 232 -11.42 -21.76 1.13
C GLN A 232 -11.85 -21.91 2.58
N VAL A 233 -12.24 -23.11 2.94
CA VAL A 233 -12.40 -23.51 4.34
C VAL A 233 -11.16 -24.24 4.78
N ILE A 234 -10.47 -23.73 5.78
CA ILE A 234 -9.32 -24.38 6.41
C ILE A 234 -9.79 -25.14 7.63
N ALA A 235 -9.51 -26.43 7.67
CA ALA A 235 -9.80 -27.28 8.79
C ALA A 235 -8.56 -28.07 9.22
N GLU A 236 -8.25 -28.08 10.52
CA GLU A 236 -7.23 -28.99 11.06
C GLU A 236 -7.91 -30.17 11.77
N ILE A 237 -7.74 -31.35 11.18
CA ILE A 237 -8.47 -32.57 11.55
C ILE A 237 -7.50 -33.70 11.82
N ALA A 238 -7.68 -34.38 12.97
CA ALA A 238 -6.99 -35.62 13.25
C ALA A 238 -7.85 -36.80 12.82
N ALA A 239 -7.48 -37.43 11.71
CA ALA A 239 -8.12 -38.59 11.11
C ALA A 239 -7.14 -39.33 10.19
N PRO A 240 -7.39 -40.58 9.81
CA PRO A 240 -6.60 -41.27 8.80
C PRO A 240 -6.66 -40.53 7.45
N LEU A 241 -5.52 -40.32 6.80
CA LEU A 241 -5.40 -39.54 5.55
C LEU A 241 -6.34 -40.08 4.45
N GLU A 242 -6.45 -41.40 4.32
CA GLU A 242 -7.32 -42.03 3.32
C GLU A 242 -8.81 -41.73 3.55
N GLN A 243 -9.23 -41.62 4.82
CA GLN A 243 -10.62 -41.25 5.14
C GLN A 243 -10.89 -39.77 4.82
N LEU A 244 -9.93 -38.88 5.08
CA LEU A 244 -10.05 -37.46 4.71
C LEU A 244 -10.13 -37.30 3.19
N ARG A 245 -9.25 -37.96 2.43
CA ARG A 245 -9.30 -37.95 0.96
C ARG A 245 -10.64 -38.45 0.44
N HIS A 246 -11.08 -39.62 0.91
CA HIS A 246 -12.35 -40.18 0.48
C HIS A 246 -13.54 -39.26 0.78
N ALA A 247 -13.55 -38.61 1.94
CA ALA A 247 -14.61 -37.68 2.33
C ALA A 247 -14.69 -36.46 1.40
N TRP A 248 -13.54 -35.87 1.09
CA TRP A 248 -13.52 -34.65 0.26
C TRP A 248 -13.68 -34.97 -1.22
N GLU A 249 -13.23 -36.09 -1.73
CA GLU A 249 -13.48 -36.55 -3.11
C GLU A 249 -14.97 -36.81 -3.39
N HIS A 250 -15.74 -37.17 -2.38
CA HIS A 250 -17.16 -37.49 -2.52
C HIS A 250 -18.09 -36.37 -2.01
N ALA A 251 -17.55 -35.27 -1.56
CA ALA A 251 -18.33 -34.09 -1.13
C ALA A 251 -18.73 -33.25 -2.35
N PRO A 252 -20.02 -33.23 -2.75
CA PRO A 252 -20.46 -32.57 -3.99
C PRO A 252 -20.30 -31.06 -3.98
N GLU A 253 -20.18 -30.44 -2.81
CA GLU A 253 -19.99 -29.02 -2.61
C GLU A 253 -18.51 -28.58 -2.63
N VAL A 254 -17.57 -29.51 -2.58
CA VAL A 254 -16.13 -29.27 -2.68
C VAL A 254 -15.72 -29.29 -4.15
N GLU A 255 -15.13 -28.20 -4.63
CA GLU A 255 -14.60 -28.10 -5.99
C GLU A 255 -13.16 -28.58 -6.06
N HIS A 256 -12.37 -28.19 -5.06
CA HIS A 256 -10.97 -28.58 -4.93
C HIS A 256 -10.58 -28.73 -3.47
N PHE A 257 -9.63 -29.63 -3.18
CA PHE A 257 -9.08 -29.77 -1.83
C PHE A 257 -7.58 -30.07 -1.86
N ASP A 258 -6.90 -29.62 -0.82
CA ASP A 258 -5.51 -29.95 -0.53
C ASP A 258 -5.37 -30.41 0.92
N ILE A 259 -4.55 -31.43 1.16
CA ILE A 259 -4.32 -32.01 2.49
C ILE A 259 -2.82 -32.05 2.76
N ALA A 260 -2.38 -31.29 3.76
CA ALA A 260 -1.00 -31.24 4.20
C ALA A 260 -0.86 -31.77 5.65
N PRO A 261 0.22 -32.49 5.97
CA PRO A 261 0.48 -32.90 7.36
C PRO A 261 0.72 -31.65 8.23
N CYS A 262 0.20 -31.72 9.46
CA CYS A 262 0.38 -30.70 10.48
C CYS A 262 1.00 -31.31 11.74
N ASP A 263 1.07 -30.57 12.85
CA ASP A 263 1.67 -31.05 14.09
C ASP A 263 0.91 -32.25 14.68
N GLY A 264 1.63 -33.31 15.03
CA GLY A 264 1.07 -34.56 15.62
C GLY A 264 0.25 -35.36 14.60
N ASP A 265 -0.94 -35.80 15.00
CA ASP A 265 -1.84 -36.62 14.18
C ASP A 265 -2.79 -35.79 13.31
N TYR A 266 -2.58 -34.44 13.21
CA TYR A 266 -3.46 -33.54 12.50
C TYR A 266 -3.03 -33.33 11.06
N PHE A 267 -4.02 -33.21 10.18
CA PHE A 267 -3.87 -32.78 8.81
C PHE A 267 -4.58 -31.45 8.61
N ARG A 268 -3.94 -30.54 7.92
CA ARG A 268 -4.54 -29.28 7.47
C ARG A 268 -5.20 -29.52 6.12
N CYS A 269 -6.52 -29.41 6.09
CA CYS A 269 -7.35 -29.53 4.90
C CYS A 269 -7.73 -28.13 4.43
N ALA A 270 -7.34 -27.76 3.20
CA ALA A 270 -7.77 -26.57 2.52
C ALA A 270 -8.84 -26.96 1.50
N LEU A 271 -10.10 -26.58 1.73
CA LEU A 271 -11.25 -26.98 0.93
C LEU A 271 -11.80 -25.76 0.18
N THR A 272 -11.87 -25.84 -1.14
CA THR A 272 -12.47 -24.83 -2.00
C THR A 272 -13.93 -25.19 -2.26
N PRO A 273 -14.92 -24.43 -1.75
CA PRO A 273 -16.32 -24.68 -2.02
C PRO A 273 -16.72 -24.27 -3.45
N ARG A 274 -17.79 -24.84 -3.94
CA ARG A 274 -18.46 -24.29 -5.12
C ARG A 274 -19.05 -22.90 -4.80
N PRO A 275 -19.22 -22.02 -5.81
CA PRO A 275 -19.70 -20.66 -5.58
C PRO A 275 -20.98 -20.59 -4.75
N GLY A 276 -20.96 -19.79 -3.69
CA GLY A 276 -22.12 -19.55 -2.82
C GLY A 276 -22.36 -20.58 -1.73
N VAL A 277 -21.47 -21.56 -1.53
CA VAL A 277 -21.60 -22.59 -0.50
C VAL A 277 -20.66 -22.33 0.68
N ASP A 278 -21.17 -22.38 1.92
CA ASP A 278 -20.36 -22.39 3.13
C ASP A 278 -20.14 -23.84 3.58
N LEU A 279 -18.92 -24.35 3.41
CA LEU A 279 -18.56 -25.72 3.79
C LEU A 279 -18.37 -25.95 5.30
N ARG A 280 -18.29 -24.91 6.12
CA ARG A 280 -18.01 -25.06 7.57
C ARG A 280 -19.01 -25.93 8.31
N PRO A 281 -20.34 -25.78 8.10
CA PRO A 281 -21.31 -26.67 8.72
C PRO A 281 -21.14 -28.13 8.34
N GLN A 282 -20.79 -28.40 7.07
CA GLN A 282 -20.60 -29.76 6.55
C GLN A 282 -19.32 -30.40 7.09
N VAL A 283 -18.20 -29.66 7.09
CA VAL A 283 -16.93 -30.10 7.69
C VAL A 283 -17.13 -30.47 9.16
N PHE A 284 -17.87 -29.64 9.90
CA PHE A 284 -18.21 -29.93 11.30
C PHE A 284 -19.04 -31.18 11.45
N SER A 285 -20.08 -31.38 10.63
CA SER A 285 -20.96 -32.55 10.65
C SER A 285 -20.19 -33.83 10.33
N LEU A 286 -19.36 -33.82 9.27
CA LEU A 286 -18.53 -34.96 8.90
C LEU A 286 -17.51 -35.31 10.00
N ALA A 287 -16.87 -34.32 10.61
CA ALA A 287 -15.95 -34.56 11.71
C ALA A 287 -16.67 -35.20 12.91
N LYS A 288 -17.88 -34.75 13.24
CA LYS A 288 -18.71 -35.27 14.32
C LYS A 288 -19.19 -36.71 14.03
N GLU A 289 -19.67 -37.01 12.83
CA GLU A 289 -20.18 -38.32 12.43
C GLU A 289 -19.10 -39.38 12.43
N ASN A 290 -17.86 -39.01 12.02
CA ASN A 290 -16.74 -39.92 11.95
C ASN A 290 -15.87 -39.92 13.22
N ASN A 291 -16.28 -39.23 14.29
CA ASN A 291 -15.51 -39.05 15.52
C ASN A 291 -14.09 -38.50 15.28
N TRP A 292 -13.90 -37.66 14.27
CA TRP A 292 -12.65 -37.00 14.02
C TRP A 292 -12.44 -35.82 15.01
N ARG A 293 -11.22 -35.65 15.44
CA ARG A 293 -10.88 -34.49 16.29
C ARG A 293 -10.64 -33.27 15.43
N LEU A 294 -11.50 -32.27 15.54
CA LEU A 294 -11.39 -31.00 14.84
C LEU A 294 -10.76 -29.94 15.79
N ARG A 295 -9.62 -29.38 15.42
CA ARG A 295 -8.87 -28.41 16.22
C ARG A 295 -9.08 -26.99 15.71
N GLU A 296 -9.17 -26.82 14.41
CA GLU A 296 -9.41 -25.52 13.75
C GLU A 296 -10.45 -25.68 12.64
N LEU A 297 -11.31 -24.68 12.51
CA LEU A 297 -12.25 -24.54 11.40
C LEU A 297 -12.45 -23.06 11.12
N THR A 298 -11.77 -22.58 10.10
CA THR A 298 -11.79 -21.17 9.74
C THR A 298 -12.15 -20.96 8.28
N HIS A 299 -12.68 -19.80 7.99
CA HIS A 299 -12.85 -19.33 6.62
C HIS A 299 -11.50 -18.80 6.15
N GLY A 300 -10.82 -19.51 5.28
CA GLY A 300 -9.58 -19.08 4.68
C GLY A 300 -9.86 -17.92 3.72
N ARG A 301 -9.61 -16.71 4.16
CA ARG A 301 -9.51 -15.58 3.23
C ARG A 301 -8.10 -15.60 2.68
N HIS A 302 -7.98 -15.63 1.36
CA HIS A 302 -6.66 -15.39 0.76
C HIS A 302 -6.13 -14.04 1.28
N SER A 303 -4.95 -14.07 1.84
CA SER A 303 -4.25 -12.84 2.19
C SER A 303 -3.91 -12.10 0.89
N LEU A 304 -3.86 -10.77 0.93
CA LEU A 304 -3.35 -10.00 -0.23
C LEU A 304 -1.94 -10.47 -0.64
N GLU A 305 -1.18 -11.14 0.25
CA GLU A 305 0.12 -11.76 -0.05
C GLU A 305 0.00 -12.92 -1.04
N GLU A 306 -0.96 -13.82 -0.84
CA GLU A 306 -1.24 -14.93 -1.75
C GLU A 306 -1.74 -14.42 -3.10
N ILE A 307 -2.59 -13.38 -3.06
CA ILE A 307 -3.06 -12.65 -4.23
C ILE A 307 -1.90 -12.04 -5.02
N PHE A 308 -1.01 -11.37 -4.33
CA PHE A 308 0.17 -10.77 -4.89
C PHE A 308 1.09 -11.81 -5.54
N VAL A 309 1.34 -12.93 -4.87
CA VAL A 309 2.13 -14.06 -5.39
C VAL A 309 1.46 -14.67 -6.62
N HIS A 310 0.13 -14.82 -6.61
CA HIS A 310 -0.62 -15.39 -7.74
C HIS A 310 -0.57 -14.49 -8.98
N LEU A 311 -0.82 -13.19 -8.81
CA LEU A 311 -0.77 -12.22 -9.90
C LEU A 311 0.64 -12.08 -10.50
N THR A 312 1.67 -12.13 -9.65
CA THR A 312 3.07 -12.01 -10.10
C THR A 312 3.64 -13.31 -10.71
N ARG A 313 3.01 -14.48 -10.50
CA ARG A 313 3.36 -15.76 -11.14
C ARG A 313 2.73 -15.92 -12.52
N LYS A 314 1.45 -15.54 -12.70
CA LYS A 314 0.75 -15.62 -13.99
C LYS A 314 1.46 -14.84 -15.09
N ASP A 315 1.99 -13.66 -14.81
CA ASP A 315 2.74 -12.86 -15.78
C ASP A 315 4.01 -13.57 -16.31
N ARG A 316 4.58 -14.52 -15.55
CA ARG A 316 5.74 -15.30 -16.01
C ARG A 316 5.37 -16.43 -16.97
N GLU A 317 4.17 -16.97 -16.87
CA GLU A 317 3.70 -18.07 -17.74
C GLU A 317 3.15 -17.56 -19.08
N GLU A 318 2.64 -16.31 -19.12
CA GLU A 318 2.16 -15.69 -20.37
C GLU A 318 3.28 -15.03 -21.19
N THR A 319 4.51 -14.98 -20.68
CA THR A 319 5.67 -14.34 -21.33
C THR A 319 6.68 -15.37 -21.90
N LEU A 320 6.42 -16.68 -21.75
CA LEU A 320 7.16 -17.79 -22.35
C LEU A 320 6.40 -18.41 -23.51
#